data_360a9ef0be8dfd3616ef299c6d1ca89d
#
_entry.id   360a9ef0be8dfd3616ef299c6d1ca89d
#
_cell.length_a   1.000
_cell.length_b   1.000
_cell.length_c   1.000
_cell.angle_alpha   90.00
_cell.angle_beta   90.00
_cell.angle_gamma   90.00
#
_symmetry.space_group_name_H-M   'P 1'
#
loop_
_entity.id
_entity.type
_entity.pdbx_description
1 polymer ?
#
loop_
_entity_poly.entity_id
_entity_poly.type
_entity_poly.pdbx_seq_one_letter_code
_entity_poly.pdbx_strand_id
1 'polypeptide(L)'
;QLGGEFWKPLLGSLADQTAGGTSALLGLPLGSLEQGYTNSVWGLSPETAAKERARLDVPGALGASIYRYDKNHLVPFGEFIPPFFRWFTAMMNIPLGDFNRGVVGQPSFAWAGQRIAPNICYEDLFGEELGARFINPAQAPTVFVNFSNIGWFGDTVAIDQHLQISRMRALEFERPMVRATNTGATAIIDHRGVVTHQLARTTRGVLKGEVQGRGLDAQSGWAITPYAWWVSRWGLWPLWMFGALVLALGVWARNKDTG
;
A
#
# COMPACT_ATOMS: atom_id res chain seq x y z
N GLN A 1 19.14 -18.02 5.50
CA GLN A 1 19.77 -18.05 4.16
C GLN A 1 18.99 -18.89 3.14
N LEU A 2 17.69 -18.73 3.04
CA LEU A 2 16.91 -19.23 1.88
C LEU A 2 17.07 -18.29 0.66
N GLY A 3 18.02 -17.37 0.71
CA GLY A 3 17.92 -16.19 -0.11
C GLY A 3 18.55 -16.29 -1.50
N GLY A 4 19.74 -16.79 -1.63
CA GLY A 4 20.53 -16.54 -2.86
C GLY A 4 20.07 -17.32 -4.09
N GLU A 5 19.76 -18.59 -3.94
CA GLU A 5 19.49 -19.46 -5.10
C GLU A 5 18.07 -19.31 -5.66
N PHE A 6 17.10 -18.99 -4.83
CA PHE A 6 15.72 -18.76 -5.28
C PHE A 6 15.55 -17.43 -6.00
N TRP A 7 16.18 -16.38 -5.48
CA TRP A 7 16.02 -15.02 -6.02
C TRP A 7 16.74 -14.79 -7.33
N LYS A 8 17.89 -15.46 -7.56
CA LYS A 8 18.65 -15.33 -8.81
C LYS A 8 17.81 -15.68 -10.06
N PRO A 9 17.16 -16.85 -10.15
CA PRO A 9 16.32 -17.18 -11.30
C PRO A 9 15.14 -16.23 -11.46
N LEU A 10 14.49 -15.85 -10.34
CA LEU A 10 13.36 -14.93 -10.37
C LEU A 10 13.78 -13.55 -10.88
N LEU A 11 14.85 -12.97 -10.32
CA LEU A 11 15.35 -11.67 -10.75
C LEU A 11 15.88 -11.71 -12.19
N GLY A 12 16.53 -12.81 -12.59
CA GLY A 12 16.94 -13.03 -13.97
C GLY A 12 15.76 -13.02 -14.94
N SER A 13 14.71 -13.81 -14.65
CA SER A 13 13.49 -13.85 -15.45
C SER A 13 12.77 -12.50 -15.50
N LEU A 14 12.67 -11.81 -14.36
CA LEU A 14 12.06 -10.48 -14.30
C LEU A 14 12.88 -9.44 -15.06
N ALA A 15 14.21 -9.52 -14.97
CA ALA A 15 15.09 -8.65 -15.72
C ALA A 15 14.95 -8.87 -17.24
N ASP A 16 14.80 -10.10 -17.67
CA ASP A 16 14.55 -10.43 -19.07
C ASP A 16 13.19 -9.91 -19.54
N GLN A 17 12.15 -10.05 -18.74
CA GLN A 17 10.80 -9.54 -19.05
C GLN A 17 10.76 -8.01 -19.07
N THR A 18 11.49 -7.34 -18.18
CA THR A 18 11.54 -5.88 -18.11
C THR A 18 12.46 -5.27 -19.16
N ALA A 19 13.41 -5.99 -19.71
CA ALA A 19 14.31 -5.52 -20.77
C ALA A 19 13.56 -4.99 -22.01
N GLY A 20 12.33 -5.47 -22.26
CA GLY A 20 11.46 -5.02 -23.34
C GLY A 20 10.74 -3.68 -23.06
N GLY A 21 11.13 -2.91 -22.04
CA GLY A 21 10.48 -1.63 -21.69
C GLY A 21 9.31 -1.78 -20.73
N THR A 22 9.13 -2.91 -20.10
CA THR A 22 8.09 -3.19 -19.08
C THR A 22 8.66 -3.00 -17.68
N SER A 23 7.84 -2.59 -16.73
CA SER A 23 8.18 -2.61 -15.31
C SER A 23 7.35 -3.63 -14.55
N ALA A 24 7.88 -4.09 -13.41
CA ALA A 24 7.20 -5.03 -12.54
C ALA A 24 7.13 -4.50 -11.11
N LEU A 25 5.98 -4.69 -10.46
CA LEU A 25 5.78 -4.50 -9.04
C LEU A 25 5.35 -5.83 -8.42
N LEU A 26 6.03 -6.26 -7.35
CA LEU A 26 5.86 -7.57 -6.73
C LEU A 26 5.66 -7.40 -5.22
N GLY A 27 4.54 -7.92 -4.70
CA GLY A 27 4.31 -8.02 -3.26
C GLY A 27 4.99 -9.28 -2.69
N LEU A 28 5.84 -9.12 -1.67
CA LEU A 28 6.60 -10.21 -1.06
C LEU A 28 7.15 -9.83 0.32
N PRO A 29 7.39 -10.81 1.22
CA PRO A 29 8.12 -10.55 2.45
C PRO A 29 9.61 -10.36 2.17
N LEU A 30 10.21 -9.32 2.77
CA LEU A 30 11.63 -9.02 2.67
C LEU A 30 12.27 -9.00 4.05
N GLY A 31 13.46 -9.54 4.17
CA GLY A 31 14.21 -9.54 5.43
C GLY A 31 15.05 -10.80 5.64
N SER A 32 15.45 -11.00 6.88
CA SER A 32 16.18 -12.18 7.33
C SER A 32 15.70 -12.62 8.72
N LEU A 33 16.08 -13.81 9.14
CA LEU A 33 15.79 -14.29 10.50
C LEU A 33 16.44 -13.42 11.57
N GLU A 34 17.58 -12.77 11.25
CA GLU A 34 18.33 -11.93 12.20
C GLU A 34 17.74 -10.53 12.31
N GLN A 35 17.32 -9.95 11.18
CA GLN A 35 16.83 -8.57 11.09
C GLN A 35 15.30 -8.47 11.17
N GLY A 36 14.61 -9.61 11.13
CA GLY A 36 13.16 -9.67 10.96
C GLY A 36 12.72 -9.47 9.51
N TYR A 37 11.41 -9.54 9.29
CA TYR A 37 10.81 -9.43 7.96
C TYR A 37 9.90 -8.20 7.88
N THR A 38 9.78 -7.63 6.70
CA THR A 38 8.77 -6.64 6.35
C THR A 38 7.83 -7.22 5.29
N ASN A 39 6.57 -6.85 5.32
CA ASN A 39 5.65 -7.07 4.21
C ASN A 39 5.89 -5.94 3.20
N SER A 40 6.31 -6.26 1.98
CA SER A 40 6.94 -5.28 1.10
C SER A 40 6.48 -5.39 -0.34
N VAL A 41 6.76 -4.33 -1.09
CA VAL A 41 6.65 -4.32 -2.56
C VAL A 41 8.01 -3.99 -3.15
N TRP A 42 8.49 -4.83 -4.05
CA TRP A 42 9.61 -4.54 -4.93
C TRP A 42 9.15 -3.99 -6.26
N GLY A 43 9.90 -3.00 -6.78
CA GLY A 43 9.67 -2.41 -8.10
C GLY A 43 10.92 -2.48 -8.96
N LEU A 44 10.80 -3.13 -10.12
CA LEU A 44 11.86 -3.19 -11.14
C LEU A 44 11.42 -2.39 -12.36
N SER A 45 12.25 -1.45 -12.76
CA SER A 45 12.21 -0.83 -14.08
C SER A 45 13.25 -1.48 -14.99
N PRO A 46 13.20 -1.27 -16.32
CA PRO A 46 14.22 -1.77 -17.23
C PRO A 46 15.65 -1.40 -16.82
N GLU A 47 15.83 -0.16 -16.33
CA GLU A 47 17.12 0.34 -15.86
C GLU A 47 17.59 -0.37 -14.59
N THR A 48 16.72 -0.52 -13.60
CA THR A 48 17.08 -1.21 -12.35
C THR A 48 17.28 -2.70 -12.57
N ALA A 49 16.49 -3.32 -13.44
CA ALA A 49 16.64 -4.71 -13.81
C ALA A 49 18.01 -5.00 -14.47
N ALA A 50 18.46 -4.12 -15.37
CA ALA A 50 19.79 -4.24 -15.98
C ALA A 50 20.92 -4.13 -14.94
N LYS A 51 20.80 -3.20 -13.98
CA LYS A 51 21.76 -3.04 -12.89
C LYS A 51 21.81 -4.28 -11.98
N GLU A 52 20.65 -4.82 -11.61
CA GLU A 52 20.57 -6.03 -10.78
C GLU A 52 21.07 -7.26 -11.51
N ARG A 53 20.81 -7.39 -12.82
CA ARG A 53 21.34 -8.48 -13.64
C ARG A 53 22.88 -8.49 -13.62
N ALA A 54 23.52 -7.34 -13.72
CA ALA A 54 24.98 -7.22 -13.64
C ALA A 54 25.55 -7.61 -12.26
N ARG A 55 24.70 -7.67 -11.22
CA ARG A 55 25.08 -7.99 -9.84
C ARG A 55 24.68 -9.38 -9.37
N LEU A 56 24.04 -10.18 -10.22
CA LEU A 56 23.53 -11.52 -9.84
C LEU A 56 24.58 -12.42 -9.20
N ASP A 57 25.85 -12.27 -9.63
CA ASP A 57 26.97 -13.07 -9.15
C ASP A 57 27.80 -12.43 -8.03
N VAL A 58 27.40 -11.23 -7.58
CA VAL A 58 28.09 -10.53 -6.49
C VAL A 58 27.36 -10.80 -5.17
N PRO A 59 27.98 -11.50 -4.21
CA PRO A 59 27.36 -11.82 -2.93
C PRO A 59 26.93 -10.55 -2.19
N GLY A 60 25.68 -10.53 -1.72
CA GLY A 60 25.12 -9.42 -0.92
C GLY A 60 24.77 -8.12 -1.69
N ALA A 61 25.02 -8.07 -3.00
CA ALA A 61 24.75 -6.87 -3.81
C ALA A 61 23.35 -6.82 -4.42
N LEU A 62 22.58 -7.92 -4.32
CA LEU A 62 21.23 -8.00 -4.88
C LEU A 62 20.24 -7.12 -4.11
N GLY A 63 19.41 -6.42 -4.85
CA GLY A 63 18.34 -5.61 -4.30
C GLY A 63 18.69 -4.14 -4.05
N ALA A 64 19.96 -3.75 -4.13
CA ALA A 64 20.42 -2.39 -3.80
C ALA A 64 19.85 -1.30 -4.73
N SER A 65 19.51 -1.64 -5.97
CA SER A 65 18.95 -0.73 -6.96
C SER A 65 17.43 -0.88 -7.12
N ILE A 66 16.82 -1.87 -6.46
CA ILE A 66 15.39 -2.17 -6.59
C ILE A 66 14.61 -1.16 -5.76
N TYR A 67 13.55 -0.61 -6.33
CA TYR A 67 12.58 0.15 -5.55
C TYR A 67 11.98 -0.75 -4.47
N ARG A 68 11.85 -0.21 -3.25
CA ARG A 68 11.28 -0.92 -2.11
C ARG A 68 10.26 -0.05 -1.41
N TYR A 69 9.12 -0.62 -1.12
CA TYR A 69 8.11 -0.11 -0.22
C TYR A 69 7.88 -1.13 0.88
N ASP A 70 7.88 -0.71 2.13
CA ASP A 70 7.60 -1.56 3.29
C ASP A 70 6.29 -1.13 3.93
N LYS A 71 5.43 -2.09 4.19
CA LYS A 71 4.13 -1.86 4.84
C LYS A 71 4.31 -1.13 6.17
N ASN A 72 3.64 0.01 6.31
CA ASN A 72 3.67 0.79 7.54
C ASN A 72 2.60 0.34 8.53
N HIS A 73 1.36 0.19 8.07
CA HIS A 73 0.23 -0.16 8.93
C HIS A 73 0.02 -1.67 8.99
N LEU A 74 0.57 -2.31 10.05
CA LEU A 74 0.49 -3.76 10.23
C LEU A 74 -0.85 -4.18 10.81
N VAL A 75 -1.34 -5.35 10.40
CA VAL A 75 -2.57 -5.96 10.89
C VAL A 75 -2.36 -6.51 12.31
N PRO A 76 -3.10 -6.01 13.32
CA PRO A 76 -3.06 -6.59 14.65
C PRO A 76 -3.43 -8.07 14.61
N PHE A 77 -2.74 -8.91 15.37
CA PHE A 77 -2.88 -10.36 15.43
C PHE A 77 -2.62 -11.13 14.11
N GLY A 78 -2.38 -10.41 13.01
CA GLY A 78 -2.01 -11.01 11.72
C GLY A 78 -0.55 -10.80 11.36
N GLU A 79 -0.03 -9.62 11.61
CA GLU A 79 1.35 -9.22 11.27
C GLU A 79 2.15 -8.73 12.48
N PHE A 80 1.49 -8.40 13.57
CA PHE A 80 2.14 -8.14 14.86
C PHE A 80 1.22 -8.47 16.02
N ILE A 81 1.81 -8.72 17.18
CA ILE A 81 1.08 -8.99 18.41
C ILE A 81 1.12 -7.73 19.28
N PRO A 82 -0.05 -7.14 19.62
CA PRO A 82 -0.09 -6.02 20.53
C PRO A 82 0.59 -6.36 21.87
N PRO A 83 1.33 -5.43 22.53
CA PRO A 83 2.19 -5.72 23.67
C PRO A 83 1.51 -6.44 24.84
N PHE A 84 0.23 -6.13 25.10
CA PHE A 84 -0.52 -6.72 26.21
C PHE A 84 -1.13 -8.10 25.87
N PHE A 85 -1.01 -8.60 24.64
CA PHE A 85 -1.62 -9.85 24.19
C PHE A 85 -0.64 -10.97 23.86
N ARG A 86 0.66 -10.77 24.12
CA ARG A 86 1.69 -11.79 23.85
C ARG A 86 1.46 -13.08 24.63
N TRP A 87 0.96 -13.00 25.85
CA TRP A 87 0.59 -14.19 26.64
C TRP A 87 -0.54 -15.01 25.99
N PHE A 88 -1.53 -14.34 25.39
CA PHE A 88 -2.65 -14.99 24.72
C PHE A 88 -2.19 -15.75 23.47
N THR A 89 -1.38 -15.14 22.61
CA THR A 89 -0.86 -15.78 21.40
C THR A 89 0.11 -16.93 21.74
N ALA A 90 0.89 -16.83 22.79
CA ALA A 90 1.72 -17.92 23.30
C ALA A 90 0.86 -19.09 23.79
N MET A 91 -0.24 -18.83 24.50
CA MET A 91 -1.19 -19.84 24.97
C MET A 91 -1.89 -20.53 23.81
N MET A 92 -2.24 -19.82 22.75
CA MET A 92 -2.92 -20.34 21.56
C MET A 92 -1.98 -20.99 20.55
N ASN A 93 -0.67 -20.99 20.81
CA ASN A 93 0.38 -21.51 19.91
C ASN A 93 0.24 -21.02 18.46
N ILE A 94 -0.08 -19.73 18.29
CA ILE A 94 -0.24 -19.10 16.98
C ILE A 94 1.17 -18.75 16.47
N PRO A 95 1.64 -19.35 15.36
CA PRO A 95 2.96 -19.10 14.81
C PRO A 95 2.99 -17.78 14.04
N LEU A 96 2.77 -16.67 14.72
CA LEU A 96 2.83 -15.32 14.12
C LEU A 96 4.23 -14.73 14.36
N GLY A 97 4.91 -14.41 13.25
CA GLY A 97 6.10 -13.58 13.30
C GLY A 97 5.70 -12.10 13.40
N ASP A 98 6.39 -11.35 14.25
CA ASP A 98 6.27 -9.90 14.26
C ASP A 98 6.98 -9.37 12.99
N PHE A 99 6.23 -8.77 12.07
CA PHE A 99 6.79 -8.04 10.96
C PHE A 99 7.31 -6.68 11.43
N ASN A 100 8.39 -6.23 10.82
CA ASN A 100 8.89 -4.88 11.00
C ASN A 100 8.01 -3.90 10.20
N ARG A 101 7.88 -2.68 10.72
CA ARG A 101 7.11 -1.61 10.07
C ARG A 101 7.99 -0.79 9.14
N GLY A 102 7.41 -0.39 7.99
CA GLY A 102 7.95 0.69 7.19
C GLY A 102 7.67 2.07 7.81
N VAL A 103 7.93 3.12 7.06
CA VAL A 103 7.63 4.51 7.44
C VAL A 103 6.48 5.07 6.61
N VAL A 104 5.76 6.04 7.16
CA VAL A 104 4.73 6.79 6.42
C VAL A 104 5.39 7.69 5.38
N GLY A 105 4.73 7.89 4.23
CA GLY A 105 5.21 8.84 3.21
C GLY A 105 6.38 8.34 2.36
N GLN A 106 6.60 7.03 2.28
CA GLN A 106 7.63 6.45 1.41
C GLN A 106 7.46 6.90 -0.04
N PRO A 107 8.58 7.08 -0.80
CA PRO A 107 8.53 7.51 -2.19
C PRO A 107 7.70 6.58 -3.08
N SER A 108 7.11 7.14 -4.12
CA SER A 108 6.43 6.35 -5.16
C SER A 108 7.43 5.72 -6.12
N PHE A 109 7.05 4.60 -6.72
CA PHE A 109 7.79 3.98 -7.82
C PHE A 109 7.61 4.83 -9.08
N ALA A 110 8.71 5.34 -9.63
CA ALA A 110 8.71 6.14 -10.84
C ALA A 110 8.89 5.26 -12.07
N TRP A 111 7.94 5.31 -13.00
CA TRP A 111 8.01 4.61 -14.28
C TRP A 111 7.13 5.26 -15.34
N ALA A 112 7.65 5.38 -16.56
CA ALA A 112 6.94 5.92 -17.72
C ALA A 112 6.24 7.28 -17.44
N GLY A 113 6.93 8.17 -16.71
CA GLY A 113 6.39 9.47 -16.32
C GLY A 113 5.34 9.42 -15.20
N GLN A 114 4.98 8.24 -14.71
CA GLN A 114 4.04 8.06 -13.61
C GLN A 114 4.75 7.92 -12.27
N ARG A 115 4.06 8.29 -11.19
CA ARG A 115 4.44 8.07 -9.80
C ARG A 115 3.45 7.10 -9.18
N ILE A 116 3.83 5.82 -9.16
CA ILE A 116 2.99 4.72 -8.72
C ILE A 116 3.21 4.51 -7.22
N ALA A 117 2.17 4.67 -6.42
CA ALA A 117 2.23 4.53 -4.97
C ALA A 117 1.66 3.19 -4.51
N PRO A 118 2.52 2.24 -4.11
CA PRO A 118 2.05 1.01 -3.50
C PRO A 118 1.42 1.25 -2.13
N ASN A 119 0.49 0.41 -1.79
CA ASN A 119 0.00 0.17 -0.44
C ASN A 119 -0.37 -1.31 -0.30
N ILE A 120 -0.34 -1.86 0.91
CA ILE A 120 -0.48 -3.29 1.12
C ILE A 120 -1.71 -3.58 1.99
N CYS A 121 -2.63 -4.36 1.40
CA CYS A 121 -3.83 -4.83 2.08
C CYS A 121 -4.65 -3.65 2.64
N TYR A 122 -5.02 -3.69 3.90
CA TYR A 122 -5.89 -2.70 4.51
C TYR A 122 -5.24 -1.33 4.81
N GLU A 123 -4.01 -1.08 4.37
CA GLU A 123 -3.43 0.28 4.41
C GLU A 123 -4.29 1.30 3.67
N ASP A 124 -5.04 0.88 2.66
CA ASP A 124 -6.00 1.74 1.98
C ASP A 124 -7.19 2.19 2.85
N LEU A 125 -7.37 1.61 4.04
CA LEU A 125 -8.31 2.12 5.04
C LEU A 125 -7.86 3.46 5.64
N PHE A 126 -6.55 3.72 5.70
CA PHE A 126 -5.94 4.88 6.37
C PHE A 126 -5.60 5.97 5.35
N GLY A 127 -6.61 6.76 4.98
CA GLY A 127 -6.46 7.81 3.98
C GLY A 127 -5.42 8.88 4.38
N GLU A 128 -5.28 9.17 5.67
CA GLU A 128 -4.27 10.11 6.19
C GLU A 128 -2.84 9.60 5.98
N GLU A 129 -2.60 8.29 6.08
CA GLU A 129 -1.28 7.71 5.83
C GLU A 129 -0.95 7.69 4.33
N LEU A 130 -1.91 7.35 3.48
CA LEU A 130 -1.76 7.48 2.03
C LEU A 130 -1.55 8.95 1.63
N GLY A 131 -2.25 9.85 2.29
CA GLY A 131 -2.19 11.30 2.08
C GLY A 131 -0.83 11.91 2.36
N ALA A 132 -0.03 11.33 3.24
CA ALA A 132 1.31 11.83 3.56
C ALA A 132 2.22 12.00 2.34
N ARG A 133 1.99 11.23 1.26
CA ARG A 133 2.72 11.34 -0.02
C ARG A 133 2.32 12.57 -0.86
N PHE A 134 1.28 13.30 -0.45
CA PHE A 134 0.77 14.48 -1.16
C PHE A 134 1.26 15.80 -0.58
N ILE A 135 2.16 15.78 0.42
CA ILE A 135 2.73 17.00 1.02
C ILE A 135 3.47 17.87 -0.02
N ASN A 136 4.15 17.23 -0.96
CA ASN A 136 4.79 17.86 -2.09
C ASN A 136 4.04 17.52 -3.39
N PRO A 137 3.35 18.49 -4.03
CA PRO A 137 2.60 18.26 -5.27
C PRO A 137 3.42 17.66 -6.40
N ALA A 138 4.68 18.08 -6.52
CA ALA A 138 5.57 17.60 -7.59
C ALA A 138 5.94 16.12 -7.45
N GLN A 139 5.84 15.58 -6.24
CA GLN A 139 6.13 14.18 -5.93
C GLN A 139 4.87 13.36 -5.63
N ALA A 140 3.70 14.00 -5.63
CA ALA A 140 2.44 13.36 -5.33
C ALA A 140 2.18 12.17 -6.28
N PRO A 141 1.61 11.08 -5.77
CA PRO A 141 1.24 9.92 -6.58
C PRO A 141 0.31 10.28 -7.74
N THR A 142 0.47 9.59 -8.86
CA THR A 142 -0.43 9.69 -10.01
C THR A 142 -1.35 8.48 -10.12
N VAL A 143 -0.92 7.33 -9.56
CA VAL A 143 -1.64 6.05 -9.54
C VAL A 143 -1.38 5.38 -8.19
N PHE A 144 -2.39 4.76 -7.61
CA PHE A 144 -2.24 3.84 -6.48
C PHE A 144 -2.22 2.40 -6.96
N VAL A 145 -1.46 1.54 -6.26
CA VAL A 145 -1.49 0.08 -6.46
C VAL A 145 -1.63 -0.60 -5.11
N ASN A 146 -2.71 -1.37 -4.91
CA ASN A 146 -2.96 -2.12 -3.69
C ASN A 146 -2.65 -3.60 -3.90
N PHE A 147 -1.78 -4.15 -3.06
CA PHE A 147 -1.44 -5.58 -3.01
C PHE A 147 -2.12 -6.22 -1.82
N SER A 148 -3.02 -7.18 -2.02
CA SER A 148 -3.77 -7.76 -0.92
C SER A 148 -3.78 -9.28 -0.92
N ASN A 149 -3.44 -9.86 0.23
CA ASN A 149 -3.81 -11.22 0.56
C ASN A 149 -5.12 -11.20 1.34
N ILE A 150 -6.24 -11.29 0.64
CA ILE A 150 -7.58 -11.29 1.23
C ILE A 150 -8.11 -12.70 1.54
N GLY A 151 -7.32 -13.73 1.24
CA GLY A 151 -7.67 -15.13 1.48
C GLY A 151 -7.97 -15.48 2.93
N TRP A 152 -7.50 -14.67 3.88
CA TRP A 152 -7.78 -14.81 5.31
C TRP A 152 -9.27 -14.74 5.66
N PHE A 153 -10.06 -14.03 4.87
CA PHE A 153 -11.48 -13.79 5.14
C PHE A 153 -12.41 -14.77 4.40
N GLY A 154 -11.85 -15.70 3.60
CA GLY A 154 -12.65 -16.58 2.75
C GLY A 154 -13.53 -15.82 1.77
N ASP A 155 -14.57 -16.48 1.24
CA ASP A 155 -15.55 -15.84 0.34
C ASP A 155 -16.67 -15.17 1.15
N THR A 156 -16.37 -14.00 1.70
CA THR A 156 -17.26 -13.24 2.57
C THR A 156 -17.47 -11.82 2.05
N VAL A 157 -18.36 -11.08 2.69
CA VAL A 157 -18.61 -9.65 2.42
C VAL A 157 -17.35 -8.78 2.60
N ALA A 158 -16.35 -9.26 3.33
CA ALA A 158 -15.08 -8.53 3.53
C ALA A 158 -14.37 -8.21 2.21
N ILE A 159 -14.54 -9.06 1.18
CA ILE A 159 -13.99 -8.80 -0.16
C ILE A 159 -14.59 -7.54 -0.76
N ASP A 160 -15.93 -7.38 -0.69
CA ASP A 160 -16.62 -6.21 -1.23
C ASP A 160 -16.34 -4.96 -0.41
N GLN A 161 -16.32 -5.09 0.91
CA GLN A 161 -15.99 -3.97 1.79
C GLN A 161 -14.58 -3.44 1.51
N HIS A 162 -13.61 -4.33 1.33
CA HIS A 162 -12.25 -3.93 1.02
C HIS A 162 -12.13 -3.30 -0.39
N LEU A 163 -12.88 -3.80 -1.37
CA LEU A 163 -12.99 -3.15 -2.68
C LEU A 163 -13.60 -1.75 -2.55
N GLN A 164 -14.63 -1.61 -1.73
CA GLN A 164 -15.29 -0.31 -1.50
C GLN A 164 -14.32 0.70 -0.85
N ILE A 165 -13.49 0.28 0.09
CA ILE A 165 -12.43 1.12 0.67
C ILE A 165 -11.52 1.68 -0.41
N SER A 166 -11.00 0.83 -1.29
CA SER A 166 -10.13 1.25 -2.40
C SER A 166 -10.81 2.21 -3.37
N ARG A 167 -12.14 2.01 -3.62
CA ARG A 167 -12.94 2.93 -4.45
C ARG A 167 -13.02 4.32 -3.82
N MET A 168 -13.23 4.38 -2.49
CA MET A 168 -13.23 5.64 -1.76
C MET A 168 -11.88 6.34 -1.83
N ARG A 169 -10.77 5.60 -1.68
CA ARG A 169 -9.42 6.18 -1.83
C ARG A 169 -9.19 6.74 -3.23
N ALA A 170 -9.59 6.00 -4.27
CA ALA A 170 -9.47 6.48 -5.65
C ALA A 170 -10.23 7.80 -5.84
N LEU A 171 -11.44 7.91 -5.31
CA LEU A 171 -12.29 9.10 -5.38
C LEU A 171 -11.70 10.29 -4.60
N GLU A 172 -11.32 10.09 -3.34
CA GLU A 172 -10.85 11.15 -2.44
C GLU A 172 -9.55 11.80 -2.90
N PHE A 173 -8.67 11.00 -3.47
CA PHE A 173 -7.40 11.50 -4.02
C PHE A 173 -7.47 11.84 -5.50
N GLU A 174 -8.57 11.55 -6.18
CA GLU A 174 -8.69 11.60 -7.65
C GLU A 174 -7.53 10.87 -8.34
N ARG A 175 -7.17 9.69 -7.84
CA ARG A 175 -6.13 8.83 -8.43
C ARG A 175 -6.71 7.46 -8.72
N PRO A 176 -6.49 6.93 -9.94
CA PRO A 176 -6.89 5.56 -10.22
C PRO A 176 -6.15 4.60 -9.29
N MET A 177 -6.80 3.46 -8.99
CA MET A 177 -6.22 2.41 -8.17
C MET A 177 -6.27 1.07 -8.88
N VAL A 178 -5.13 0.42 -8.99
CA VAL A 178 -5.01 -0.97 -9.46
C VAL A 178 -4.93 -1.88 -8.24
N ARG A 179 -5.75 -2.91 -8.21
CA ARG A 179 -5.75 -3.91 -7.13
C ARG A 179 -5.26 -5.25 -7.65
N ALA A 180 -4.26 -5.80 -7.00
CA ALA A 180 -3.76 -7.17 -7.21
C ALA A 180 -4.05 -7.99 -5.95
N THR A 181 -4.94 -8.97 -6.06
CA THR A 181 -5.38 -9.81 -4.94
C THR A 181 -5.28 -11.28 -5.29
N ASN A 182 -5.20 -12.16 -4.29
CA ASN A 182 -5.09 -13.60 -4.53
C ASN A 182 -6.44 -14.31 -4.68
N THR A 183 -7.50 -13.90 -3.96
CA THR A 183 -8.78 -14.64 -3.93
C THR A 183 -10.00 -13.82 -4.37
N GLY A 184 -9.87 -12.50 -4.46
CA GLY A 184 -11.00 -11.68 -4.89
C GLY A 184 -10.73 -10.20 -4.90
N ALA A 185 -11.58 -9.46 -5.63
CA ALA A 185 -11.50 -8.03 -5.83
C ALA A 185 -10.20 -7.55 -6.53
N THR A 186 -9.59 -8.40 -7.38
CA THR A 186 -8.61 -7.90 -8.37
C THR A 186 -9.36 -7.02 -9.35
N ALA A 187 -8.97 -5.74 -9.43
CA ALA A 187 -9.74 -4.74 -10.13
C ALA A 187 -8.89 -3.56 -10.58
N ILE A 188 -9.37 -2.86 -11.60
CA ILE A 188 -8.92 -1.52 -11.99
C ILE A 188 -10.05 -0.55 -11.65
N ILE A 189 -9.72 0.48 -10.88
CA ILE A 189 -10.65 1.51 -10.39
C ILE A 189 -10.17 2.84 -10.97
N ASP A 190 -11.08 3.58 -11.59
CA ASP A 190 -10.75 4.91 -12.10
C ASP A 190 -10.69 5.96 -10.97
N HIS A 191 -10.28 7.17 -11.31
CA HIS A 191 -10.17 8.28 -10.36
C HIS A 191 -11.50 8.76 -9.76
N ARG A 192 -12.65 8.28 -10.26
CA ARG A 192 -13.99 8.54 -9.74
C ARG A 192 -14.49 7.42 -8.83
N GLY A 193 -13.62 6.44 -8.53
CA GLY A 193 -13.99 5.29 -7.72
C GLY A 193 -14.84 4.26 -8.47
N VAL A 194 -14.93 4.35 -9.81
CA VAL A 194 -15.69 3.38 -10.63
C VAL A 194 -14.78 2.19 -10.96
N VAL A 195 -15.25 0.99 -10.69
CA VAL A 195 -14.58 -0.25 -11.09
C VAL A 195 -14.77 -0.42 -12.59
N THR A 196 -13.70 -0.26 -13.36
CA THR A 196 -13.73 -0.37 -14.84
C THR A 196 -13.48 -1.79 -15.31
N HIS A 197 -12.65 -2.54 -14.56
CA HIS A 197 -12.31 -3.93 -14.87
C HIS A 197 -12.23 -4.72 -13.56
N GLN A 198 -12.68 -5.95 -13.55
CA GLN A 198 -12.62 -6.83 -12.39
C GLN A 198 -12.53 -8.30 -12.81
N LEU A 199 -11.69 -9.08 -12.12
CA LEU A 199 -11.73 -10.54 -12.21
C LEU A 199 -12.86 -11.11 -11.35
N ALA A 200 -13.44 -12.20 -11.80
CA ALA A 200 -14.35 -12.98 -10.96
C ALA A 200 -13.64 -13.47 -9.70
N ARG A 201 -14.36 -13.57 -8.58
CA ARG A 201 -13.80 -14.07 -7.32
C ARG A 201 -13.33 -15.50 -7.47
N THR A 202 -12.34 -15.89 -6.68
CA THR A 202 -11.79 -17.25 -6.62
C THR A 202 -11.31 -17.80 -7.97
N THR A 203 -11.09 -16.92 -8.96
CA THR A 203 -10.53 -17.31 -10.26
C THR A 203 -9.06 -16.96 -10.36
N ARG A 204 -8.26 -17.88 -10.88
CA ARG A 204 -6.88 -17.62 -11.25
C ARG A 204 -6.83 -17.02 -12.66
N GLY A 205 -6.33 -15.79 -12.79
CA GLY A 205 -6.30 -15.11 -14.08
C GLY A 205 -5.44 -13.85 -14.07
N VAL A 206 -5.33 -13.23 -15.22
CA VAL A 206 -4.65 -11.96 -15.45
C VAL A 206 -5.70 -10.93 -15.86
N LEU A 207 -5.78 -9.82 -15.13
CA LEU A 207 -6.59 -8.67 -15.50
C LEU A 207 -5.73 -7.71 -16.34
N LYS A 208 -6.20 -7.41 -17.54
CA LYS A 208 -5.57 -6.43 -18.45
C LYS A 208 -6.45 -5.20 -18.56
N GLY A 209 -5.84 -4.02 -18.60
CA GLY A 209 -6.54 -2.76 -18.80
C GLY A 209 -5.56 -1.60 -18.84
N GLU A 210 -6.08 -0.43 -19.20
CA GLU A 210 -5.33 0.81 -19.26
C GLU A 210 -5.67 1.68 -18.06
N VAL A 211 -4.64 2.34 -17.52
CA VAL A 211 -4.77 3.25 -16.38
C VAL A 211 -4.08 4.55 -16.72
N GLN A 212 -4.82 5.63 -16.77
CA GLN A 212 -4.29 6.98 -16.96
C GLN A 212 -4.02 7.62 -15.61
N GLY A 213 -2.76 7.85 -15.28
CA GLY A 213 -2.38 8.61 -14.08
C GLY A 213 -2.88 10.05 -14.12
N ARG A 214 -3.11 10.65 -12.94
CA ARG A 214 -3.68 11.99 -12.82
C ARG A 214 -2.83 12.90 -11.94
N GLY A 215 -3.04 14.22 -12.11
CA GLY A 215 -2.33 15.22 -11.33
C GLY A 215 -0.92 15.53 -11.83
N LEU A 216 -0.62 15.20 -13.11
CA LEU A 216 0.65 15.55 -13.76
C LEU A 216 0.62 16.98 -14.32
N ASP A 217 -0.56 17.42 -14.76
CA ASP A 217 -0.82 18.73 -15.35
C ASP A 217 -2.24 19.22 -15.01
N ALA A 218 -2.55 20.45 -15.37
CA ALA A 218 -3.85 21.07 -15.10
C ALA A 218 -5.02 20.38 -15.84
N GLN A 219 -4.76 19.65 -16.90
CA GLN A 219 -5.80 18.96 -17.69
C GLN A 219 -6.09 17.56 -17.14
N SER A 220 -5.12 16.95 -16.48
CA SER A 220 -5.26 15.62 -15.89
C SER A 220 -5.94 15.61 -14.51
N GLY A 221 -6.49 16.75 -14.05
CA GLY A 221 -7.21 16.89 -12.79
C GLY A 221 -6.41 17.63 -11.71
N TRP A 222 -6.90 17.59 -10.48
CA TRP A 222 -6.23 18.23 -9.35
C TRP A 222 -4.82 17.68 -9.14
N ALA A 223 -3.84 18.55 -9.08
CA ALA A 223 -2.50 18.16 -8.62
C ALA A 223 -2.59 17.59 -7.19
N ILE A 224 -3.36 18.25 -6.33
CA ILE A 224 -3.74 17.80 -4.98
C ILE A 224 -5.21 18.13 -4.75
N THR A 225 -6.03 17.13 -4.40
CA THR A 225 -7.43 17.36 -4.01
C THR A 225 -7.51 18.10 -2.67
N PRO A 226 -8.63 18.78 -2.34
CA PRO A 226 -8.82 19.38 -1.02
C PRO A 226 -8.65 18.38 0.13
N TYR A 227 -9.11 17.14 -0.03
CA TYR A 227 -8.90 16.07 0.93
C TYR A 227 -7.41 15.74 1.09
N ALA A 228 -6.70 15.48 -0.02
CA ALA A 228 -5.26 15.18 -0.01
C ALA A 228 -4.44 16.33 0.60
N TRP A 229 -4.81 17.59 0.31
CA TRP A 229 -4.19 18.76 0.92
C TRP A 229 -4.37 18.80 2.42
N TRP A 230 -5.58 18.51 2.90
CA TRP A 230 -5.86 18.46 4.33
C TRP A 230 -5.05 17.33 4.99
N VAL A 231 -5.28 16.07 4.58
CA VAL A 231 -4.73 14.92 5.30
C VAL A 231 -3.21 14.86 5.24
N SER A 232 -2.59 15.39 4.18
CA SER A 232 -1.13 15.45 4.07
C SER A 232 -0.46 16.39 5.05
N ARG A 233 -1.18 17.43 5.54
CA ARG A 233 -0.66 18.48 6.43
C ARG A 233 -1.11 18.32 7.85
N TRP A 234 -2.36 17.94 8.04
CA TRP A 234 -3.02 17.96 9.33
C TRP A 234 -3.45 16.57 9.81
N GLY A 235 -3.48 15.58 8.93
CA GLY A 235 -4.01 14.26 9.25
C GLY A 235 -5.42 14.35 9.87
N LEU A 236 -5.64 13.62 10.97
CA LEU A 236 -6.90 13.64 11.71
C LEU A 236 -6.91 14.61 12.91
N TRP A 237 -5.81 15.33 13.16
CA TRP A 237 -5.70 16.23 14.32
C TRP A 237 -6.84 17.24 14.46
N PRO A 238 -7.29 17.94 13.39
CA PRO A 238 -8.39 18.90 13.51
C PRO A 238 -9.69 18.25 13.98
N LEU A 239 -9.97 17.02 13.57
CA LEU A 239 -11.15 16.27 13.99
C LEU A 239 -11.09 15.88 15.47
N TRP A 240 -9.91 15.46 15.95
CA TRP A 240 -9.70 15.16 17.36
C TRP A 240 -9.86 16.40 18.23
N MET A 241 -9.30 17.53 17.81
CA MET A 241 -9.45 18.81 18.52
C MET A 241 -10.92 19.26 18.54
N PHE A 242 -11.62 19.14 17.42
CA PHE A 242 -13.05 19.46 17.37
C PHE A 242 -13.87 18.56 18.29
N GLY A 243 -13.63 17.26 18.28
CA GLY A 243 -14.27 16.30 19.18
C GLY A 243 -14.03 16.64 20.66
N ALA A 244 -12.79 16.96 21.02
CA ALA A 244 -12.44 17.37 22.37
C ALA A 244 -13.15 18.67 22.79
N LEU A 245 -13.25 19.65 21.88
CA LEU A 245 -13.97 20.89 22.12
C LEU A 245 -15.46 20.63 22.36
N VAL A 246 -16.11 19.81 21.53
CA VAL A 246 -17.52 19.46 21.69
C VAL A 246 -17.78 18.79 23.05
N LEU A 247 -16.89 17.86 23.45
CA LEU A 247 -16.98 17.21 24.76
C LEU A 247 -16.81 18.22 25.91
N ALA A 248 -15.84 19.13 25.81
CA ALA A 248 -15.60 20.15 26.82
C ALA A 248 -16.81 21.10 26.99
N LEU A 249 -17.38 21.52 25.85
CA LEU A 249 -18.59 22.37 25.87
C LEU A 249 -19.80 21.62 26.46
N GLY A 250 -19.98 20.34 26.16
CA GLY A 250 -21.03 19.51 26.72
C GLY A 250 -20.89 19.33 28.23
N VAL A 251 -19.69 19.11 28.75
CA VAL A 251 -19.42 19.05 30.19
C VAL A 251 -19.68 20.41 30.86
N TRP A 252 -19.22 21.50 30.26
CA TRP A 252 -19.42 22.83 30.77
C TRP A 252 -20.91 23.21 30.84
N ALA A 253 -21.68 22.92 29.78
CA ALA A 253 -23.14 23.18 29.78
C ALA A 253 -23.83 22.39 30.90
N ARG A 254 -23.51 21.09 31.04
CA ARG A 254 -24.09 20.25 32.10
C ARG A 254 -23.80 20.79 33.51
N ASN A 255 -22.59 21.29 33.76
CA ASN A 255 -22.22 21.83 35.08
C ASN A 255 -22.92 23.15 35.40
N LYS A 256 -23.34 23.90 34.36
CA LYS A 256 -24.17 25.11 34.55
C LYS A 256 -25.62 24.81 34.95
N ASP A 257 -26.16 23.68 34.48
CA ASP A 257 -27.56 23.29 34.77
C ASP A 257 -27.69 22.62 36.15
N THR A 258 -26.60 22.25 36.78
CA THR A 258 -26.55 21.57 38.11
C THR A 258 -26.12 22.49 39.26
N GLY A 259 -25.79 23.74 39.01
CA GLY A 259 -25.42 24.75 40.01
C GLY A 259 -26.45 25.87 40.09
#